data_1d71c3d5453bcd203953d44fc9d26cd1
#
_entry.id   1d71c3d5453bcd203953d44fc9d26cd1
#
_cell.length_a   1.000
_cell.length_b   1.000
_cell.length_c   1.000
_cell.angle_alpha   90.00
_cell.angle_beta   90.00
_cell.angle_gamma   90.00
#
_symmetry.space_group_name_H-M   'P 1'
#
loop_
_entity.id
_entity.type
_entity.pdbx_description
1 polymer ?
#
loop_
_entity_poly.entity_id
_entity_poly.type
_entity_poly.pdbx_seq_one_letter_code
_entity_poly.pdbx_strand_id
1 'polypeptide(L)'
;LVLKMNTFKIATYNIHKGVQGLGPARRLEIHNLGHAVEQFDADIVCLQEVRAFNRQQARRFKHWPDQGQADFLAPEGYTPVYCTNAITRHGEHGNALLSRWPVVQHRHEDMSDHRLEQRGLLHVTLQVQAREVHVIVVHLGLLPGSRVRQTQQLHDFIAREVPAEAPLLVAGDFNDWGSAVARMMATVGLHTQAGRPHPTYPSRLPLVQLDHVYARGVDRVSTHVPRGPIWGRMSDHLPLLVEFAWDAP
;
A
#
# COMPACT_ATOMS: atom_id res chain seq x y z
N LEU A 1 25.75 13.65 22.70
CA LEU A 1 24.59 14.24 21.98
C LEU A 1 24.13 13.19 20.96
N VAL A 2 23.07 12.42 21.27
CA VAL A 2 22.42 11.56 20.29
C VAL A 2 21.65 12.50 19.38
N LEU A 3 22.12 12.72 18.15
CA LEU A 3 21.36 13.37 17.10
C LEU A 3 20.05 12.59 16.97
N LYS A 4 18.94 13.23 17.29
CA LYS A 4 17.61 12.68 17.09
C LYS A 4 17.43 12.54 15.59
N MET A 5 17.68 11.33 15.04
CA MET A 5 17.42 11.06 13.64
C MET A 5 15.96 11.38 13.38
N ASN A 6 15.69 12.27 12.43
CA ASN A 6 14.33 12.53 11.99
C ASN A 6 13.85 11.28 11.26
N THR A 7 13.12 10.42 11.95
CA THR A 7 12.56 9.21 11.37
C THR A 7 11.09 9.41 11.03
N PHE A 8 10.61 8.62 10.07
CA PHE A 8 9.20 8.51 9.74
C PHE A 8 8.83 7.05 9.43
N LYS A 9 7.56 6.75 9.54
CA LYS A 9 7.06 5.41 9.38
C LYS A 9 6.04 5.32 8.24
N ILE A 10 6.19 4.32 7.38
CA ILE A 10 5.23 3.95 6.35
C ILE A 10 4.71 2.54 6.60
N ALA A 11 3.41 2.34 6.41
CA ALA A 11 2.77 1.03 6.39
C ALA A 11 2.22 0.73 4.99
N THR A 12 2.30 -0.53 4.56
CA THR A 12 1.52 -1.02 3.41
C THR A 12 0.67 -2.20 3.82
N TYR A 13 -0.58 -2.24 3.36
CA TYR A 13 -1.53 -3.27 3.73
C TYR A 13 -2.59 -3.52 2.65
N ASN A 14 -2.63 -4.73 2.10
CA ASN A 14 -3.77 -5.20 1.32
C ASN A 14 -4.90 -5.56 2.29
N ILE A 15 -5.99 -4.80 2.28
CA ILE A 15 -7.10 -4.92 3.24
C ILE A 15 -8.21 -5.87 2.79
N HIS A 16 -8.01 -6.60 1.70
CA HIS A 16 -8.98 -7.55 1.15
C HIS A 16 -10.42 -7.00 1.13
N LYS A 17 -10.58 -5.76 0.67
CA LYS A 17 -11.88 -5.08 0.54
C LYS A 17 -12.66 -4.88 1.86
N GLY A 18 -11.96 -4.98 3.01
CA GLY A 18 -12.57 -4.85 4.34
C GLY A 18 -13.49 -6.00 4.74
N VAL A 19 -13.42 -7.14 4.05
CA VAL A 19 -14.30 -8.30 4.27
C VAL A 19 -13.49 -9.58 4.21
N GLN A 20 -13.63 -10.46 5.19
CA GLN A 20 -12.97 -11.77 5.25
C GLN A 20 -13.93 -12.94 5.24
N GLY A 21 -13.44 -14.10 4.79
CA GLY A 21 -14.19 -15.36 4.73
C GLY A 21 -14.92 -15.59 3.41
N LEU A 22 -15.53 -16.77 3.28
CA LEU A 22 -16.21 -17.21 2.07
C LEU A 22 -17.70 -17.46 2.33
N GLY A 23 -18.55 -17.24 1.33
CA GLY A 23 -19.97 -17.55 1.37
C GLY A 23 -20.69 -16.97 2.59
N PRO A 24 -21.44 -17.79 3.34
CA PRO A 24 -22.16 -17.36 4.55
C PRO A 24 -21.24 -16.93 5.71
N ALA A 25 -20.01 -17.46 5.75
CA ALA A 25 -19.03 -17.16 6.78
C ALA A 25 -18.27 -15.82 6.56
N ARG A 26 -18.68 -15.03 5.60
CA ARG A 26 -18.11 -13.69 5.39
C ARG A 26 -18.39 -12.77 6.58
N ARG A 27 -17.33 -12.07 7.00
CA ARG A 27 -17.36 -11.10 8.10
C ARG A 27 -16.89 -9.74 7.61
N LEU A 28 -17.51 -8.70 8.14
CA LEU A 28 -17.07 -7.33 7.97
C LEU A 28 -15.91 -7.07 8.95
N GLU A 29 -14.75 -6.73 8.39
CA GLU A 29 -13.52 -6.48 9.18
C GLU A 29 -13.09 -5.00 9.11
N ILE A 30 -13.80 -4.15 8.40
CA ILE A 30 -13.40 -2.75 8.17
C ILE A 30 -13.22 -1.96 9.48
N HIS A 31 -14.01 -2.23 10.51
CA HIS A 31 -13.90 -1.59 11.82
C HIS A 31 -12.62 -2.02 12.56
N ASN A 32 -12.30 -3.31 12.50
CA ASN A 32 -11.04 -3.83 13.06
C ASN A 32 -9.82 -3.29 12.29
N LEU A 33 -9.96 -3.13 10.98
CA LEU A 33 -8.93 -2.51 10.14
C LEU A 33 -8.73 -1.03 10.49
N GLY A 34 -9.79 -0.27 10.83
CA GLY A 34 -9.68 1.10 11.34
C GLY A 34 -8.81 1.17 12.59
N HIS A 35 -9.09 0.34 13.60
CA HIS A 35 -8.26 0.25 14.79
C HIS A 35 -6.81 -0.19 14.50
N ALA A 36 -6.63 -1.10 13.54
CA ALA A 36 -5.29 -1.53 13.14
C ALA A 36 -4.49 -0.39 12.51
N VAL A 37 -5.12 0.41 11.63
CA VAL A 37 -4.48 1.58 11.00
C VAL A 37 -4.06 2.62 12.04
N GLU A 38 -4.93 2.90 13.03
CA GLU A 38 -4.58 3.77 14.16
C GLU A 38 -3.36 3.24 14.95
N GLN A 39 -3.31 1.92 15.20
CA GLN A 39 -2.21 1.27 15.92
C GLN A 39 -0.88 1.27 15.17
N PHE A 40 -0.88 1.41 13.83
CA PHE A 40 0.39 1.52 13.09
C PHE A 40 1.19 2.74 13.52
N ASP A 41 0.52 3.81 13.92
CA ASP A 41 1.15 5.11 14.19
C ASP A 41 2.17 5.46 13.11
N ALA A 42 1.76 5.26 11.86
CA ALA A 42 2.58 5.48 10.67
C ALA A 42 2.24 6.84 10.05
N ASP A 43 3.23 7.58 9.57
CA ASP A 43 3.03 8.89 8.93
C ASP A 43 2.33 8.74 7.57
N ILE A 44 2.55 7.60 6.92
CA ILE A 44 1.97 7.23 5.63
C ILE A 44 1.40 5.81 5.71
N VAL A 45 0.17 5.61 5.23
CA VAL A 45 -0.44 4.27 5.12
C VAL A 45 -0.88 4.05 3.67
N CYS A 46 -0.29 3.05 3.02
CA CYS A 46 -0.59 2.64 1.65
C CYS A 46 -1.50 1.41 1.68
N LEU A 47 -2.70 1.53 1.12
CA LEU A 47 -3.71 0.48 1.16
C LEU A 47 -4.04 -0.03 -0.24
N GLN A 48 -4.21 -1.35 -0.36
CA GLN A 48 -4.64 -2.02 -1.58
C GLN A 48 -6.00 -2.69 -1.35
N GLU A 49 -6.71 -2.92 -2.45
CA GLU A 49 -8.08 -3.47 -2.45
C GLU A 49 -9.08 -2.64 -1.63
N VAL A 50 -8.93 -1.33 -1.63
CA VAL A 50 -9.83 -0.37 -0.95
C VAL A 50 -11.08 -0.13 -1.78
N ARG A 51 -12.26 -0.11 -1.19
CA ARG A 51 -13.52 0.18 -1.86
C ARG A 51 -13.97 1.61 -1.62
N ALA A 52 -14.35 2.33 -2.69
CA ALA A 52 -15.11 3.57 -2.54
C ALA A 52 -16.55 3.25 -2.14
N PHE A 53 -17.18 2.29 -2.84
CA PHE A 53 -18.50 1.79 -2.47
C PHE A 53 -18.68 0.34 -2.95
N ASN A 54 -19.70 -0.35 -2.37
CA ASN A 54 -20.18 -1.63 -2.87
C ASN A 54 -21.63 -1.87 -2.41
N ARG A 55 -22.57 -1.76 -3.34
CA ARG A 55 -24.01 -1.87 -3.07
C ARG A 55 -24.43 -3.24 -2.53
N GLN A 56 -23.77 -4.30 -2.97
CA GLN A 56 -24.10 -5.66 -2.50
C GLN A 56 -23.64 -5.87 -1.05
N GLN A 57 -22.44 -5.39 -0.70
CA GLN A 57 -21.92 -5.52 0.65
C GLN A 57 -22.66 -4.61 1.64
N ALA A 58 -23.01 -3.39 1.22
CA ALA A 58 -23.81 -2.47 2.02
C ALA A 58 -25.17 -3.05 2.38
N ARG A 59 -25.81 -3.82 1.48
CA ARG A 59 -27.06 -4.54 1.77
C ARG A 59 -26.87 -5.76 2.68
N ARG A 60 -25.67 -6.38 2.63
CA ARG A 60 -25.37 -7.59 3.38
C ARG A 60 -24.99 -7.31 4.83
N PHE A 61 -24.20 -6.26 5.05
CA PHE A 61 -23.63 -5.94 6.36
C PHE A 61 -24.31 -4.71 6.97
N LYS A 62 -24.98 -4.89 8.11
CA LYS A 62 -25.70 -3.84 8.82
C LYS A 62 -24.80 -2.62 9.19
N HIS A 63 -23.53 -2.86 9.46
CA HIS A 63 -22.58 -1.83 9.87
C HIS A 63 -21.57 -1.50 8.76
N TRP A 64 -21.97 -1.65 7.49
CA TRP A 64 -21.17 -1.17 6.37
C TRP A 64 -21.03 0.36 6.45
N PRO A 65 -19.81 0.93 6.35
CA PRO A 65 -19.65 2.38 6.40
C PRO A 65 -20.39 3.09 5.26
N ASP A 66 -20.98 4.24 5.56
CA ASP A 66 -21.68 5.07 4.56
C ASP A 66 -20.69 5.81 3.65
N GLN A 67 -19.49 6.05 4.14
CA GLN A 67 -18.38 6.67 3.39
C GLN A 67 -17.46 5.65 2.74
N GLY A 68 -16.60 6.10 1.81
CA GLY A 68 -15.57 5.25 1.23
C GLY A 68 -14.61 4.69 2.27
N GLN A 69 -14.05 3.50 2.01
CA GLN A 69 -13.16 2.84 2.97
C GLN A 69 -11.90 3.67 3.26
N ALA A 70 -11.37 4.43 2.28
CA ALA A 70 -10.22 5.29 2.51
C ALA A 70 -10.52 6.37 3.55
N ASP A 71 -11.67 7.04 3.43
CA ASP A 71 -12.11 8.07 4.38
C ASP A 71 -12.42 7.47 5.76
N PHE A 72 -13.05 6.28 5.76
CA PHE A 72 -13.38 5.57 7.00
C PHE A 72 -12.15 5.12 7.79
N LEU A 73 -11.08 4.69 7.08
CA LEU A 73 -9.86 4.18 7.69
C LEU A 73 -8.86 5.28 8.06
N ALA A 74 -9.05 6.51 7.57
CA ALA A 74 -8.16 7.61 7.85
C ALA A 74 -8.26 8.03 9.32
N PRO A 75 -7.17 7.95 10.13
CA PRO A 75 -7.16 8.48 11.48
C PRO A 75 -7.39 10.00 11.48
N GLU A 76 -7.77 10.54 12.63
CA GLU A 76 -7.91 11.99 12.79
C GLU A 76 -6.61 12.71 12.40
N GLY A 77 -6.74 13.77 11.61
CA GLY A 77 -5.61 14.57 11.12
C GLY A 77 -4.90 13.99 9.88
N TYR A 78 -5.37 12.85 9.34
CA TYR A 78 -4.83 12.32 8.08
C TYR A 78 -5.68 12.78 6.88
N THR A 79 -5.00 12.96 5.76
CA THR A 79 -5.63 13.23 4.46
C THR A 79 -5.69 11.91 3.67
N PRO A 80 -6.88 11.38 3.38
CA PRO A 80 -7.04 10.22 2.50
C PRO A 80 -7.00 10.64 1.03
N VAL A 81 -6.30 9.83 0.22
CA VAL A 81 -6.32 9.90 -1.25
C VAL A 81 -6.70 8.53 -1.78
N TYR A 82 -7.68 8.46 -2.65
CA TYR A 82 -8.16 7.20 -3.23
C TYR A 82 -8.24 7.30 -4.76
N CYS A 83 -7.87 6.21 -5.44
CA CYS A 83 -8.08 6.06 -6.88
C CYS A 83 -8.66 4.69 -7.21
N THR A 84 -9.67 4.67 -8.08
CA THR A 84 -10.29 3.45 -8.58
C THR A 84 -9.39 2.78 -9.60
N ASN A 85 -9.08 1.49 -9.38
CA ASN A 85 -8.40 0.65 -10.36
C ASN A 85 -9.38 -0.25 -11.12
N ALA A 86 -10.41 -0.74 -10.43
CA ALA A 86 -11.33 -1.72 -10.99
C ALA A 86 -12.79 -1.36 -10.70
N ILE A 87 -13.60 -1.42 -11.75
CA ILE A 87 -15.05 -1.21 -11.69
C ILE A 87 -15.74 -2.55 -11.89
N THR A 88 -16.69 -2.86 -11.01
CA THR A 88 -17.48 -4.09 -11.03
C THR A 88 -18.97 -3.76 -11.09
N ARG A 89 -19.82 -4.77 -11.38
CA ARG A 89 -21.28 -4.60 -11.40
C ARG A 89 -21.85 -3.98 -10.10
N HIS A 90 -21.21 -4.22 -8.97
CA HIS A 90 -21.77 -3.85 -7.65
C HIS A 90 -21.02 -2.72 -6.96
N GLY A 91 -19.93 -2.25 -7.50
CA GLY A 91 -19.09 -1.21 -6.92
C GLY A 91 -17.71 -1.15 -7.55
N GLU A 92 -16.80 -0.51 -6.87
CA GLU A 92 -15.43 -0.32 -7.35
C GLU A 92 -14.42 -0.56 -6.23
N HIS A 93 -13.17 -0.77 -6.60
CA HIS A 93 -12.06 -0.83 -5.66
C HIS A 93 -10.76 -0.37 -6.31
N GLY A 94 -9.81 0.02 -5.49
CA GLY A 94 -8.53 0.54 -5.95
C GLY A 94 -7.50 0.63 -4.85
N ASN A 95 -6.61 1.60 -5.00
CA ASN A 95 -5.55 1.92 -4.07
C ASN A 95 -5.88 3.19 -3.29
N ALA A 96 -5.40 3.27 -2.05
CA ALA A 96 -5.48 4.47 -1.25
C ALA A 96 -4.17 4.76 -0.54
N LEU A 97 -3.97 6.04 -0.21
CA LEU A 97 -2.91 6.53 0.66
C LEU A 97 -3.54 7.42 1.72
N LEU A 98 -3.19 7.18 2.97
CA LEU A 98 -3.55 8.03 4.10
C LEU A 98 -2.28 8.71 4.58
N SER A 99 -2.26 10.04 4.68
CA SER A 99 -1.08 10.81 5.04
C SER A 99 -1.32 11.74 6.21
N ARG A 100 -0.41 11.70 7.18
CA ARG A 100 -0.30 12.73 8.23
C ARG A 100 0.27 14.04 7.68
N TRP A 101 0.97 13.99 6.53
CA TRP A 101 1.56 15.14 5.89
C TRP A 101 0.67 15.72 4.80
N PRO A 102 0.77 17.03 4.51
CA PRO A 102 -0.01 17.66 3.46
C PRO A 102 0.20 17.01 2.09
N VAL A 103 -0.88 16.75 1.39
CA VAL A 103 -0.89 16.27 0.01
C VAL A 103 -0.78 17.47 -0.94
N VAL A 104 0.29 17.52 -1.74
CA VAL A 104 0.52 18.58 -2.73
C VAL A 104 -0.28 18.29 -4.01
N GLN A 105 -0.15 17.04 -4.50
CA GLN A 105 -0.85 16.56 -5.69
C GLN A 105 -0.94 15.04 -5.68
N HIS A 106 -1.84 14.51 -6.49
CA HIS A 106 -1.89 13.08 -6.76
C HIS A 106 -2.24 12.81 -8.22
N ARG A 107 -1.84 11.63 -8.71
CA ARG A 107 -2.12 11.14 -10.06
C ARG A 107 -2.43 9.65 -10.01
N HIS A 108 -3.24 9.22 -10.95
CA HIS A 108 -3.55 7.82 -11.18
C HIS A 108 -3.14 7.44 -12.62
N GLU A 109 -2.57 6.25 -12.79
CA GLU A 109 -2.31 5.69 -14.11
C GLU A 109 -2.80 4.23 -14.15
N ASP A 110 -3.53 3.89 -15.22
CA ASP A 110 -3.99 2.53 -15.46
C ASP A 110 -2.80 1.65 -15.86
N MET A 111 -2.59 0.58 -15.11
CA MET A 111 -1.53 -0.42 -15.34
C MET A 111 -2.11 -1.78 -15.73
N SER A 112 -3.37 -1.83 -16.15
CA SER A 112 -4.03 -3.07 -16.52
C SER A 112 -3.35 -3.70 -17.73
N ASP A 113 -2.91 -4.94 -17.59
CA ASP A 113 -2.31 -5.72 -18.69
C ASP A 113 -3.38 -6.43 -19.54
N HIS A 114 -4.50 -6.77 -18.91
CA HIS A 114 -5.64 -7.39 -19.58
C HIS A 114 -6.96 -7.06 -18.87
N ARG A 115 -8.07 -7.19 -19.58
CA ARG A 115 -9.41 -6.77 -19.09
C ARG A 115 -9.93 -7.51 -17.85
N LEU A 116 -9.40 -8.70 -17.58
CA LEU A 116 -9.88 -9.53 -16.46
C LEU A 116 -9.22 -9.14 -15.12
N GLU A 117 -8.13 -8.39 -15.16
CA GLU A 117 -7.38 -7.98 -13.97
C GLU A 117 -7.00 -6.51 -14.10
N GLN A 118 -7.90 -5.64 -13.65
CA GLN A 118 -7.68 -4.20 -13.65
C GLN A 118 -6.74 -3.80 -12.51
N ARG A 119 -5.69 -3.06 -12.85
CA ARG A 119 -4.64 -2.58 -11.95
C ARG A 119 -4.32 -1.12 -12.23
N GLY A 120 -3.86 -0.41 -11.23
CA GLY A 120 -3.42 0.97 -11.38
C GLY A 120 -2.37 1.33 -10.35
N LEU A 121 -1.61 2.38 -10.61
CA LEU A 121 -0.79 3.03 -9.62
C LEU A 121 -1.47 4.30 -9.13
N LEU A 122 -1.28 4.60 -7.85
CA LEU A 122 -1.62 5.88 -7.24
C LEU A 122 -0.32 6.56 -6.83
N HIS A 123 0.02 7.67 -7.48
CA HIS A 123 1.14 8.51 -7.11
C HIS A 123 0.65 9.71 -6.31
N VAL A 124 1.28 9.96 -5.17
CA VAL A 124 1.00 11.09 -4.28
C VAL A 124 2.29 11.82 -3.97
N THR A 125 2.30 13.12 -4.13
CA THR A 125 3.38 14.00 -3.69
C THR A 125 2.99 14.61 -2.35
N LEU A 126 3.84 14.42 -1.34
CA LEU A 126 3.64 14.90 0.03
C LEU A 126 4.64 16.00 0.35
N GLN A 127 4.19 17.03 1.08
CA GLN A 127 5.08 18.06 1.63
C GLN A 127 5.57 17.64 3.00
N VAL A 128 6.86 17.36 3.11
CA VAL A 128 7.50 16.99 4.38
C VAL A 128 8.55 18.04 4.73
N GLN A 129 8.20 18.94 5.65
CA GLN A 129 9.04 20.10 5.97
C GLN A 129 9.32 20.94 4.69
N ALA A 130 10.58 21.10 4.31
CA ALA A 130 11.01 21.89 3.15
C ALA A 130 11.19 21.06 1.86
N ARG A 131 10.82 19.77 1.86
CA ARG A 131 11.04 18.86 0.71
C ARG A 131 9.77 18.15 0.27
N GLU A 132 9.68 17.87 -1.02
CA GLU A 132 8.64 16.99 -1.56
C GLU A 132 9.10 15.53 -1.52
N VAL A 133 8.18 14.65 -1.14
CA VAL A 133 8.37 13.21 -1.07
C VAL A 133 7.35 12.54 -1.96
N HIS A 134 7.82 11.70 -2.86
CA HIS A 134 6.94 10.97 -3.77
C HIS A 134 6.63 9.59 -3.20
N VAL A 135 5.36 9.23 -3.20
CA VAL A 135 4.88 7.91 -2.77
C VAL A 135 4.00 7.32 -3.86
N ILE A 136 4.33 6.10 -4.28
CA ILE A 136 3.53 5.36 -5.26
C ILE A 136 2.96 4.12 -4.59
N VAL A 137 1.64 3.96 -4.66
CA VAL A 137 0.93 2.78 -4.18
C VAL A 137 0.58 1.89 -5.37
N VAL A 138 0.98 0.61 -5.31
CA VAL A 138 0.74 -0.37 -6.36
C VAL A 138 0.06 -1.62 -5.83
N HIS A 139 -0.67 -2.31 -6.71
CA HIS A 139 -1.11 -3.68 -6.54
C HIS A 139 -0.92 -4.38 -7.88
N LEU A 140 0.16 -5.17 -8.01
CA LEU A 140 0.52 -5.81 -9.28
C LEU A 140 -0.31 -7.08 -9.53
N GLY A 141 -0.29 -7.52 -10.78
CA GLY A 141 -1.06 -8.67 -11.25
C GLY A 141 -0.54 -10.01 -10.74
N LEU A 142 -1.42 -11.01 -10.76
CA LEU A 142 -1.12 -12.38 -10.31
C LEU A 142 -0.22 -13.14 -11.29
N LEU A 143 -0.27 -12.80 -12.59
CA LEU A 143 0.51 -13.49 -13.62
C LEU A 143 1.93 -12.93 -13.71
N PRO A 144 2.98 -13.79 -13.76
CA PRO A 144 4.37 -13.32 -13.85
C PRO A 144 4.65 -12.38 -15.03
N GLY A 145 4.11 -12.69 -16.22
CA GLY A 145 4.26 -11.85 -17.41
C GLY A 145 3.59 -10.47 -17.25
N SER A 146 2.43 -10.40 -16.64
CA SER A 146 1.74 -9.14 -16.33
C SER A 146 2.55 -8.30 -15.36
N ARG A 147 3.10 -8.89 -14.29
CA ARG A 147 3.96 -8.17 -13.33
C ARG A 147 5.18 -7.53 -13.98
N VAL A 148 5.85 -8.27 -14.89
CA VAL A 148 7.00 -7.72 -15.61
C VAL A 148 6.61 -6.49 -16.44
N ARG A 149 5.52 -6.57 -17.22
CA ARG A 149 5.04 -5.43 -18.02
C ARG A 149 4.57 -4.27 -17.15
N GLN A 150 3.87 -4.55 -16.07
CA GLN A 150 3.43 -3.52 -15.09
C GLN A 150 4.62 -2.87 -14.38
N THR A 151 5.67 -3.63 -14.06
CA THR A 151 6.90 -3.05 -13.50
C THR A 151 7.60 -2.15 -14.51
N GLN A 152 7.59 -2.51 -15.80
CA GLN A 152 8.13 -1.63 -16.84
C GLN A 152 7.30 -0.34 -16.96
N GLN A 153 5.97 -0.42 -16.96
CA GLN A 153 5.09 0.76 -16.93
C GLN A 153 5.35 1.65 -15.71
N LEU A 154 5.57 1.05 -14.54
CA LEU A 154 5.96 1.76 -13.32
C LEU A 154 7.30 2.50 -13.49
N HIS A 155 8.30 1.87 -14.10
CA HIS A 155 9.58 2.51 -14.42
C HIS A 155 9.40 3.72 -15.36
N ASP A 156 8.64 3.55 -16.42
CA ASP A 156 8.37 4.60 -17.40
C ASP A 156 7.62 5.77 -16.74
N PHE A 157 6.68 5.47 -15.85
CA PHE A 157 5.98 6.48 -15.03
C PHE A 157 6.96 7.23 -14.12
N ILE A 158 7.80 6.50 -13.38
CA ILE A 158 8.78 7.11 -12.46
C ILE A 158 9.74 8.04 -13.24
N ALA A 159 10.24 7.58 -14.38
CA ALA A 159 11.16 8.37 -15.21
C ALA A 159 10.52 9.65 -15.75
N ARG A 160 9.22 9.64 -16.01
CA ARG A 160 8.46 10.77 -16.56
C ARG A 160 7.99 11.76 -15.48
N GLU A 161 7.55 11.25 -14.32
CA GLU A 161 6.77 12.04 -13.34
C GLU A 161 7.53 12.33 -12.05
N VAL A 162 8.62 11.62 -11.76
CA VAL A 162 9.33 11.78 -10.48
C VAL A 162 10.75 12.27 -10.72
N PRO A 163 11.13 13.44 -10.16
CA PRO A 163 12.52 13.94 -10.29
C PRO A 163 13.53 12.89 -9.80
N ALA A 164 14.66 12.78 -10.53
CA ALA A 164 15.65 11.72 -10.26
C ALA A 164 16.20 11.75 -8.82
N GLU A 165 16.42 12.96 -8.30
CA GLU A 165 16.99 13.17 -6.96
C GLU A 165 15.94 13.25 -5.84
N ALA A 166 14.64 13.18 -6.20
CA ALA A 166 13.60 13.25 -5.19
C ALA A 166 13.50 11.95 -4.38
N PRO A 167 13.27 12.04 -3.07
CA PRO A 167 12.92 10.87 -2.25
C PRO A 167 11.66 10.19 -2.82
N LEU A 168 11.76 8.89 -3.05
CA LEU A 168 10.67 8.09 -3.61
C LEU A 168 10.48 6.81 -2.81
N LEU A 169 9.22 6.56 -2.46
CA LEU A 169 8.74 5.32 -1.86
C LEU A 169 7.76 4.64 -2.82
N VAL A 170 7.95 3.36 -3.10
CA VAL A 170 6.98 2.55 -3.85
C VAL A 170 6.53 1.41 -2.96
N ALA A 171 5.27 1.45 -2.54
CA ALA A 171 4.72 0.53 -1.56
C ALA A 171 3.49 -0.21 -2.10
N GLY A 172 3.30 -1.44 -1.70
CA GLY A 172 2.11 -2.20 -2.08
C GLY A 172 2.28 -3.70 -2.08
N ASP A 173 1.27 -4.35 -2.65
CA ASP A 173 1.25 -5.77 -2.95
C ASP A 173 1.81 -6.00 -4.36
N PHE A 174 3.00 -6.55 -4.43
CA PHE A 174 3.69 -6.81 -5.70
C PHE A 174 3.38 -8.18 -6.28
N ASN A 175 2.69 -9.05 -5.54
CA ASN A 175 2.38 -10.43 -5.95
C ASN A 175 3.61 -11.21 -6.48
N ASP A 176 4.83 -10.82 -6.11
CA ASP A 176 6.07 -11.40 -6.62
C ASP A 176 6.55 -12.55 -5.72
N TRP A 177 6.22 -13.77 -6.10
CA TRP A 177 6.66 -15.00 -5.45
C TRP A 177 8.15 -15.30 -5.64
N GLY A 178 8.83 -14.50 -6.45
CA GLY A 178 10.24 -14.66 -6.79
C GLY A 178 11.05 -13.42 -6.45
N SER A 179 11.90 -13.03 -7.40
CA SER A 179 12.75 -11.84 -7.26
C SER A 179 12.83 -11.00 -8.56
N ALA A 180 11.93 -11.26 -9.50
CA ALA A 180 11.96 -10.58 -10.79
C ALA A 180 11.68 -9.08 -10.65
N VAL A 181 10.63 -8.74 -9.90
CA VAL A 181 10.28 -7.34 -9.62
C VAL A 181 11.41 -6.65 -8.85
N ALA A 182 11.93 -7.29 -7.79
CA ALA A 182 13.01 -6.71 -6.98
C ALA A 182 14.25 -6.37 -7.82
N ARG A 183 14.64 -7.25 -8.75
CA ARG A 183 15.76 -6.98 -9.69
C ARG A 183 15.46 -5.80 -10.61
N MET A 184 14.24 -5.72 -11.14
CA MET A 184 13.82 -4.60 -11.98
C MET A 184 13.84 -3.29 -11.19
N MET A 185 13.27 -3.25 -9.98
CA MET A 185 13.26 -2.06 -9.12
C MET A 185 14.67 -1.57 -8.80
N ALA A 186 15.62 -2.48 -8.58
CA ALA A 186 17.00 -2.14 -8.32
C ALA A 186 17.68 -1.40 -9.50
N THR A 187 17.28 -1.65 -10.75
CA THR A 187 17.84 -0.97 -11.93
C THR A 187 17.53 0.53 -11.97
N VAL A 188 16.51 0.98 -11.24
CA VAL A 188 16.12 2.41 -11.13
C VAL A 188 16.43 2.98 -9.74
N GLY A 189 17.36 2.34 -9.01
CA GLY A 189 17.82 2.80 -7.71
C GLY A 189 16.82 2.61 -6.56
N LEU A 190 15.79 1.80 -6.77
CA LEU A 190 14.79 1.49 -5.75
C LEU A 190 15.14 0.15 -5.09
N HIS A 191 15.37 0.20 -3.79
CA HIS A 191 15.79 -0.97 -3.01
C HIS A 191 14.79 -1.26 -1.90
N THR A 192 14.59 -2.54 -1.63
CA THR A 192 13.96 -3.02 -0.40
C THR A 192 15.06 -3.40 0.60
N GLN A 193 14.66 -3.86 1.80
CA GLN A 193 15.66 -4.26 2.78
C GLN A 193 16.54 -5.41 2.28
N ALA A 194 17.80 -5.39 2.66
CA ALA A 194 18.68 -6.54 2.61
C ALA A 194 18.43 -7.48 3.80
N GLY A 195 18.61 -8.78 3.62
CA GLY A 195 18.53 -9.76 4.69
C GLY A 195 17.32 -10.68 4.60
N ARG A 196 16.80 -11.10 5.77
CA ARG A 196 15.70 -12.09 5.81
C ARG A 196 14.39 -11.46 5.32
N PRO A 197 13.60 -12.21 4.53
CA PRO A 197 12.25 -11.79 4.15
C PRO A 197 11.35 -11.57 5.38
N HIS A 198 10.38 -10.68 5.23
CA HIS A 198 9.29 -10.46 6.18
C HIS A 198 7.98 -10.99 5.59
N PRO A 199 7.68 -12.29 5.71
CA PRO A 199 6.48 -12.88 5.11
C PRO A 199 5.20 -12.18 5.58
N THR A 200 4.35 -11.83 4.60
CA THR A 200 3.07 -11.16 4.80
C THR A 200 1.87 -12.02 4.37
N TYR A 201 2.10 -13.05 3.57
CA TYR A 201 1.05 -13.89 2.99
C TYR A 201 1.34 -15.40 3.15
N PRO A 202 0.31 -16.24 3.37
CA PRO A 202 -1.03 -15.86 3.84
C PRO A 202 -1.01 -15.46 5.31
N SER A 203 -1.88 -14.55 5.72
CA SER A 203 -1.83 -13.89 7.05
C SER A 203 -1.83 -14.84 8.26
N ARG A 204 -2.50 -16.02 8.13
CA ARG A 204 -2.59 -17.01 9.22
C ARG A 204 -1.34 -17.87 9.37
N LEU A 205 -0.61 -18.09 8.29
CA LEU A 205 0.64 -18.83 8.24
C LEU A 205 1.55 -18.17 7.21
N PRO A 206 2.20 -17.05 7.55
CA PRO A 206 2.94 -16.27 6.58
C PRO A 206 4.20 -16.98 6.12
N LEU A 207 4.25 -17.27 4.83
CA LEU A 207 5.32 -18.02 4.17
C LEU A 207 6.05 -17.19 3.11
N VAL A 208 5.36 -16.21 2.48
CA VAL A 208 5.88 -15.42 1.36
C VAL A 208 5.73 -13.95 1.67
N GLN A 209 6.72 -13.16 1.28
CA GLN A 209 6.64 -11.70 1.31
C GLN A 209 6.13 -11.21 -0.04
N LEU A 210 4.86 -10.81 -0.12
CA LEU A 210 4.25 -10.22 -1.31
C LEU A 210 4.18 -8.70 -1.24
N ASP A 211 4.15 -8.17 -0.01
CA ASP A 211 4.07 -6.75 0.27
C ASP A 211 5.47 -6.18 0.49
N HIS A 212 5.78 -5.09 -0.20
CA HIS A 212 7.10 -4.46 -0.15
C HIS A 212 6.98 -2.94 -0.04
N VAL A 213 8.05 -2.32 0.47
CA VAL A 213 8.33 -0.90 0.35
C VAL A 213 9.71 -0.76 -0.26
N TYR A 214 9.77 -0.31 -1.50
CA TYR A 214 11.01 0.07 -2.18
C TYR A 214 11.25 1.56 -1.96
N ALA A 215 12.50 1.95 -1.77
CA ALA A 215 12.86 3.33 -1.44
C ALA A 215 14.15 3.78 -2.12
N ARG A 216 14.24 5.08 -2.41
CA ARG A 216 15.47 5.81 -2.71
C ARG A 216 15.44 7.18 -2.04
N GLY A 217 16.62 7.74 -1.72
CA GLY A 217 16.75 9.06 -1.08
C GLY A 217 16.36 9.09 0.40
N VAL A 218 16.24 7.92 1.03
CA VAL A 218 16.00 7.73 2.47
C VAL A 218 16.66 6.44 2.95
N ASP A 219 17.08 6.41 4.21
CA ASP A 219 17.72 5.25 4.84
C ASP A 219 16.72 4.43 5.64
N ARG A 220 16.68 3.13 5.40
CA ARG A 220 15.83 2.20 6.15
C ARG A 220 16.42 1.92 7.53
N VAL A 221 15.62 2.16 8.56
CA VAL A 221 15.97 1.92 9.95
C VAL A 221 15.48 0.57 10.45
N SER A 222 14.20 0.28 10.25
CA SER A 222 13.59 -0.97 10.72
C SER A 222 12.46 -1.44 9.83
N THR A 223 12.13 -2.74 9.95
CA THR A 223 10.98 -3.35 9.29
C THR A 223 10.26 -4.27 10.27
N HIS A 224 8.93 -4.17 10.31
CA HIS A 224 8.10 -4.96 11.21
C HIS A 224 6.85 -5.48 10.51
N VAL A 225 6.48 -6.73 10.79
CA VAL A 225 5.22 -7.36 10.40
C VAL A 225 4.48 -7.79 11.65
N PRO A 226 3.38 -7.13 12.04
CA PRO A 226 2.56 -7.54 13.16
C PRO A 226 2.01 -8.97 12.95
N ARG A 227 2.01 -9.77 14.01
CA ARG A 227 1.61 -11.17 13.95
C ARG A 227 0.60 -11.50 15.05
N GLY A 228 -0.06 -12.62 14.89
CA GLY A 228 -0.99 -13.15 15.88
C GLY A 228 -2.42 -13.32 15.35
N PRO A 229 -3.31 -13.95 16.15
CA PRO A 229 -4.63 -14.36 15.70
C PRO A 229 -5.52 -13.21 15.22
N ILE A 230 -5.37 -12.02 15.80
CA ILE A 230 -6.16 -10.82 15.43
C ILE A 230 -5.80 -10.42 14.00
N TRP A 231 -4.50 -10.31 13.69
CA TRP A 231 -3.99 -9.92 12.38
C TRP A 231 -4.40 -10.93 11.28
N GLY A 232 -4.31 -12.23 11.57
CA GLY A 232 -4.71 -13.29 10.66
C GLY A 232 -6.22 -13.38 10.38
N ARG A 233 -7.05 -12.54 11.03
CA ARG A 233 -8.50 -12.49 10.84
C ARG A 233 -8.97 -11.31 10.00
N MET A 234 -8.21 -10.21 9.96
CA MET A 234 -8.63 -8.95 9.34
C MET A 234 -8.47 -8.95 7.82
N SER A 235 -7.41 -9.55 7.31
CA SER A 235 -7.12 -9.69 5.88
C SER A 235 -6.42 -11.03 5.62
N ASP A 236 -6.30 -11.44 4.37
CA ASP A 236 -5.46 -12.56 3.94
C ASP A 236 -3.98 -12.18 3.83
N HIS A 237 -3.65 -10.89 3.87
CA HIS A 237 -2.30 -10.34 4.06
C HIS A 237 -2.07 -9.87 5.50
N LEU A 238 -0.81 -9.75 5.90
CA LEU A 238 -0.37 -9.00 7.07
C LEU A 238 0.18 -7.64 6.63
N PRO A 239 0.04 -6.58 7.45
CA PRO A 239 0.64 -5.30 7.14
C PRO A 239 2.16 -5.36 7.25
N LEU A 240 2.85 -4.60 6.42
CA LEU A 240 4.29 -4.36 6.49
C LEU A 240 4.55 -2.92 6.92
N LEU A 241 5.23 -2.72 8.04
CA LEU A 241 5.61 -1.42 8.57
C LEU A 241 7.11 -1.22 8.39
N VAL A 242 7.49 -0.06 7.89
CA VAL A 242 8.90 0.29 7.66
C VAL A 242 9.18 1.67 8.24
N GLU A 243 10.26 1.77 9.00
CA GLU A 243 10.77 3.04 9.49
C GLU A 243 11.97 3.47 8.65
N PHE A 244 11.97 4.72 8.25
CA PHE A 244 13.06 5.36 7.53
C PHE A 244 13.60 6.55 8.29
N ALA A 245 14.89 6.85 8.07
CA ALA A 245 15.53 8.08 8.49
C ALA A 245 15.76 8.98 7.28
N TRP A 246 15.65 10.28 7.50
CA TRP A 246 16.13 11.27 6.55
C TRP A 246 17.63 11.46 6.74
N ASP A 247 18.35 11.60 5.63
CA ASP A 247 19.70 12.12 5.69
C ASP A 247 19.67 13.47 6.41
N ALA A 248 20.57 13.64 7.37
CA ALA A 248 20.73 14.94 8.02
C ALA A 248 21.08 15.98 6.94
N PRO A 249 20.49 17.19 7.00
CA PRO A 249 20.79 18.25 6.07
C PRO A 249 22.23 18.73 6.16
#